data_d6529fd62f9a68213e63088ac32859c5
#
_entry.id   d6529fd62f9a68213e63088ac32859c5
#
_cell.length_a   1.000
_cell.length_b   1.000
_cell.length_c   1.000
_cell.angle_alpha   90.00
_cell.angle_beta   90.00
_cell.angle_gamma   90.00
#
_symmetry.space_group_name_H-M   'P 1'
#
loop_
_entity.id
_entity.type
_entity.pdbx_description
1 polymer ?
#
loop_
_entity_poly.entity_id
_entity_poly.type
_entity_poly.pdbx_seq_one_letter_code
_entity_poly.pdbx_strand_id
1 'polypeptide(L)'
;PGGSETILSKHLPSYAVVERNDILFLLDGDKNKKIKPVRISEIADADLVNTMCKYYGCELIINASGSNGKKNEQESNRLKRQVLEYAFNKVKYLPFDTPEQLLIEKAITPSEKEIIDSQTWSSNDPELYKNQIRLLAQHLYDKEEVNAEEIFCLQQMMTARLKNELPEFIKIRKIITQALDRGIIR
;
A
#
# COMPACT_ATOMS: atom_id res chain seq x y z
N PRO A 1 6.14 -0.99 11.55
CA PRO A 1 5.35 -0.99 10.33
C PRO A 1 4.06 -0.24 10.59
N GLY A 2 3.84 0.86 9.88
CA GLY A 2 2.62 1.64 9.92
C GLY A 2 1.78 1.34 8.69
N GLY A 3 0.50 1.70 8.69
CA GLY A 3 -0.35 1.63 7.51
C GLY A 3 0.18 2.49 6.36
N SER A 4 -0.45 2.40 5.19
CA SER A 4 -0.06 3.12 3.98
C SER A 4 0.11 4.63 4.19
N GLU A 5 -0.69 5.23 5.06
CA GLU A 5 -0.58 6.64 5.43
C GLU A 5 0.77 6.96 6.10
N THR A 6 1.22 6.14 7.06
CA THR A 6 2.52 6.31 7.72
C THR A 6 3.66 6.14 6.73
N ILE A 7 3.56 5.18 5.80
CA ILE A 7 4.55 4.96 4.74
C ILE A 7 4.65 6.22 3.87
N LEU A 8 3.54 6.74 3.41
CA LEU A 8 3.48 7.87 2.49
C LEU A 8 3.83 9.21 3.15
N SER A 9 3.35 9.45 4.38
CA SER A 9 3.53 10.75 5.06
C SER A 9 4.87 10.89 5.79
N LYS A 10 5.49 9.78 6.23
CA LYS A 10 6.73 9.80 7.02
C LYS A 10 7.92 9.17 6.31
N HIS A 11 7.78 7.92 5.89
CA HIS A 11 8.92 7.19 5.33
C HIS A 11 9.30 7.65 3.92
N LEU A 12 8.33 7.83 3.05
CA LEU A 12 8.58 8.23 1.67
C LEU A 12 9.29 9.59 1.57
N PRO A 13 8.85 10.67 2.26
CA PRO A 13 9.58 11.94 2.25
C PRO A 13 11.00 11.81 2.80
N SER A 14 11.19 11.07 3.90
CA SER A 14 12.51 10.88 4.50
C SER A 14 13.47 10.20 3.53
N TYR A 15 13.04 9.16 2.84
CA TYR A 15 13.88 8.45 1.86
C TYR A 15 14.10 9.24 0.58
N ALA A 16 13.10 10.04 0.16
CA ALA A 16 13.25 10.91 -1.00
C ALA A 16 14.32 11.99 -0.78
N VAL A 17 14.35 12.60 0.41
CA VAL A 17 15.32 13.65 0.74
C VAL A 17 16.75 13.12 0.78
N VAL A 18 16.97 11.90 1.26
CA VAL A 18 18.30 11.25 1.27
C VAL A 18 18.57 10.41 0.01
N GLU A 19 17.73 10.53 -1.01
CA GLU A 19 17.87 9.90 -2.32
C GLU A 19 18.10 8.38 -2.28
N ARG A 20 17.40 7.69 -1.35
CA ARG A 20 17.48 6.22 -1.26
C ARG A 20 16.94 5.57 -2.52
N ASN A 21 17.82 4.94 -3.29
CA ASN A 21 17.44 4.30 -4.56
C ASN A 21 17.16 2.81 -4.46
N ASP A 22 17.47 2.21 -3.33
CA ASP A 22 17.36 0.79 -3.02
C ASP A 22 16.02 0.39 -2.37
N ILE A 23 15.00 1.25 -2.45
CA ILE A 23 13.69 1.06 -1.81
C ILE A 23 12.59 1.10 -2.86
N LEU A 24 11.62 0.20 -2.70
CA LEU A 24 10.34 0.19 -3.39
C LEU A 24 9.22 0.17 -2.34
N PHE A 25 8.21 1.02 -2.51
CA PHE A 25 6.99 1.00 -1.70
C PHE A 25 5.91 0.24 -2.45
N LEU A 26 5.47 -0.86 -1.88
CA LEU A 26 4.37 -1.65 -2.43
C LEU A 26 3.16 -1.46 -1.52
N LEU A 27 2.14 -0.83 -2.03
CA LEU A 27 0.90 -0.52 -1.32
C LEU A 27 -0.23 -1.43 -1.79
N ASP A 28 -1.28 -1.53 -0.98
CA ASP A 28 -2.50 -2.24 -1.33
C ASP A 28 -3.14 -1.63 -2.58
N GLY A 29 -3.79 -2.46 -3.39
CA GLY A 29 -4.35 -2.05 -4.68
C GLY A 29 -5.52 -1.05 -4.53
N ASP A 30 -6.26 -1.09 -3.42
CA ASP A 30 -7.34 -0.15 -3.10
C ASP A 30 -6.84 1.29 -2.93
N LYS A 31 -5.55 1.48 -2.61
CA LYS A 31 -4.91 2.80 -2.51
C LYS A 31 -4.62 3.42 -3.87
N ASN A 32 -4.67 2.63 -4.94
CA ASN A 32 -4.41 3.11 -6.29
C ASN A 32 -5.58 3.96 -6.83
N LYS A 33 -5.39 5.25 -6.90
CA LYS A 33 -6.41 6.19 -7.44
C LYS A 33 -6.60 6.07 -8.96
N LYS A 34 -5.82 5.22 -9.65
CA LYS A 34 -5.87 4.99 -11.12
C LYS A 34 -5.73 6.28 -11.94
N ILE A 35 -5.03 7.27 -11.40
CA ILE A 35 -4.76 8.55 -12.05
C ILE A 35 -3.47 8.44 -12.84
N LYS A 36 -3.48 8.89 -14.09
CA LYS A 36 -2.25 8.92 -14.91
C LYS A 36 -1.25 9.92 -14.33
N PRO A 37 0.03 9.54 -14.18
CA PRO A 37 1.06 10.46 -13.75
C PRO A 37 1.19 11.65 -14.71
N VAL A 38 1.39 12.82 -14.15
CA VAL A 38 1.72 14.04 -14.89
C VAL A 38 3.22 14.31 -14.81
N ARG A 39 3.75 15.11 -15.72
CA ARG A 39 5.14 15.54 -15.64
C ARG A 39 5.32 16.50 -14.49
N ILE A 40 6.28 16.23 -13.61
CA ILE A 40 6.53 17.06 -12.42
C ILE A 40 6.85 18.50 -12.80
N SER A 41 7.54 18.72 -13.93
CA SER A 41 7.87 20.06 -14.45
C SER A 41 6.65 20.87 -14.85
N GLU A 42 5.51 20.25 -15.10
CA GLU A 42 4.26 20.91 -15.51
C GLU A 42 3.38 21.29 -14.31
N ILE A 43 3.75 20.86 -13.08
CA ILE A 43 2.98 21.15 -11.87
C ILE A 43 3.41 22.50 -11.32
N ALA A 44 2.46 23.43 -11.14
CA ALA A 44 2.73 24.70 -10.48
C ALA A 44 3.12 24.49 -8.99
N ASP A 45 3.94 25.35 -8.43
CA ASP A 45 4.38 25.24 -7.03
C ASP A 45 3.21 25.21 -6.04
N ALA A 46 2.18 26.00 -6.30
CA ALA A 46 0.95 26.04 -5.50
C ALA A 46 0.17 24.70 -5.50
N ASP A 47 0.34 23.88 -6.55
CA ASP A 47 -0.41 22.63 -6.73
C ASP A 47 0.34 21.39 -6.25
N LEU A 48 1.59 21.51 -5.79
CA LEU A 48 2.40 20.37 -5.38
C LEU A 48 1.76 19.55 -4.24
N VAL A 49 1.23 20.24 -3.22
CA VAL A 49 0.54 19.58 -2.09
C VAL A 49 -0.73 18.91 -2.55
N ASN A 50 -1.56 19.61 -3.32
CA ASN A 50 -2.81 19.09 -3.86
C ASN A 50 -2.58 17.89 -4.77
N THR A 51 -1.48 17.92 -5.55
CA THR A 51 -1.10 16.80 -6.40
C THR A 51 -0.79 15.55 -5.56
N MET A 52 -0.04 15.70 -4.46
CA MET A 52 0.23 14.58 -3.56
C MET A 52 -1.06 14.00 -2.95
N CYS A 53 -1.97 14.86 -2.47
CA CYS A 53 -3.28 14.45 -1.98
C CYS A 53 -4.10 13.73 -3.06
N LYS A 54 -4.09 14.24 -4.28
CA LYS A 54 -4.82 13.66 -5.40
C LYS A 54 -4.35 12.23 -5.74
N TYR A 55 -3.03 12.01 -5.78
CA TYR A 55 -2.46 10.70 -6.17
C TYR A 55 -2.41 9.69 -5.04
N TYR A 56 -2.14 10.13 -3.82
CA TYR A 56 -1.79 9.26 -2.70
C TYR A 56 -2.72 9.39 -1.49
N GLY A 57 -3.63 10.38 -1.48
CA GLY A 57 -4.57 10.60 -0.38
C GLY A 57 -3.93 11.15 0.89
N CYS A 58 -2.71 11.70 0.80
CA CYS A 58 -2.01 12.28 1.94
C CYS A 58 -1.40 13.65 1.58
N GLU A 59 -1.27 14.52 2.58
CA GLU A 59 -0.58 15.80 2.42
C GLU A 59 0.93 15.63 2.41
N LEU A 60 1.59 16.39 1.55
CA LEU A 60 3.03 16.51 1.52
C LEU A 60 3.47 17.70 2.38
N ILE A 61 3.70 17.44 3.68
CA ILE A 61 4.15 18.47 4.62
C ILE A 61 5.67 18.49 4.63
N ILE A 62 6.28 19.38 3.83
CA ILE A 62 7.72 19.62 3.82
C ILE A 62 7.96 21.10 4.06
N ASN A 63 8.66 21.41 5.14
CA ASN A 63 9.09 22.74 5.48
C ASN A 63 10.61 22.79 5.52
N ALA A 64 11.22 23.58 4.64
CA ALA A 64 12.64 23.90 4.72
C ALA A 64 12.84 25.11 5.61
N SER A 65 13.72 24.99 6.60
CA SER A 65 14.14 26.13 7.43
C SER A 65 15.12 27.00 6.63
N GLY A 66 14.83 28.27 6.49
CA GLY A 66 15.77 29.25 5.97
C GLY A 66 16.69 29.83 7.06
N SER A 67 17.65 30.64 6.68
CA SER A 67 18.48 31.40 7.61
C SER A 67 17.58 32.27 8.52
N ASN A 68 17.85 32.26 9.81
CA ASN A 68 17.08 33.00 10.84
C ASN A 68 15.63 32.47 11.09
N GLY A 69 15.36 31.16 10.89
CA GLY A 69 14.06 30.56 11.19
C GLY A 69 12.92 30.96 10.24
N LYS A 70 13.20 31.71 9.17
CA LYS A 70 12.20 31.99 8.13
C LYS A 70 12.02 30.79 7.21
N LYS A 71 10.78 30.54 6.77
CA LYS A 71 10.51 29.51 5.76
C LYS A 71 11.23 29.87 4.45
N ASN A 72 12.02 28.95 3.93
CA ASN A 72 12.59 29.05 2.59
C ASN A 72 11.62 28.39 1.60
N GLU A 73 10.77 29.19 0.98
CA GLU A 73 9.70 28.72 0.10
C GLU A 73 10.24 28.04 -1.16
N GLN A 74 11.31 28.58 -1.73
CA GLN A 74 11.97 28.00 -2.90
C GLN A 74 12.53 26.61 -2.60
N GLU A 75 13.24 26.46 -1.49
CA GLU A 75 13.79 25.16 -1.08
C GLU A 75 12.68 24.18 -0.67
N SER A 76 11.62 24.67 -0.03
CA SER A 76 10.46 23.85 0.31
C SER A 76 9.79 23.28 -0.95
N ASN A 77 9.62 24.10 -1.98
CA ASN A 77 9.02 23.65 -3.25
C ASN A 77 9.95 22.70 -4.02
N ARG A 78 11.27 22.95 -3.99
CA ARG A 78 12.27 22.02 -4.54
C ARG A 78 12.15 20.64 -3.89
N LEU A 79 12.10 20.58 -2.57
CA LEU A 79 11.95 19.31 -1.82
C LEU A 79 10.60 18.63 -2.10
N LYS A 80 9.53 19.38 -2.19
CA LYS A 80 8.20 18.83 -2.55
C LYS A 80 8.22 18.17 -3.93
N ARG A 81 8.86 18.81 -4.92
CA ARG A 81 9.05 18.23 -6.26
C ARG A 81 9.87 16.95 -6.20
N GLN A 82 10.97 16.95 -5.48
CA GLN A 82 11.83 15.78 -5.29
C GLN A 82 11.04 14.61 -4.67
N VAL A 83 10.26 14.86 -3.62
CA VAL A 83 9.44 13.83 -2.97
C VAL A 83 8.35 13.30 -3.91
N LEU A 84 7.69 14.19 -4.67
CA LEU A 84 6.66 13.78 -5.61
C LEU A 84 7.22 12.93 -6.76
N GLU A 85 8.37 13.32 -7.31
CA GLU A 85 9.08 12.54 -8.33
C GLU A 85 9.52 11.17 -7.79
N TYR A 86 10.07 11.17 -6.59
CA TYR A 86 10.42 9.94 -5.89
C TYR A 86 9.20 9.03 -5.71
N ALA A 87 8.07 9.58 -5.30
CA ALA A 87 6.82 8.84 -5.14
C ALA A 87 6.35 8.21 -6.47
N PHE A 88 6.33 8.95 -7.56
CA PHE A 88 5.93 8.42 -8.87
C PHE A 88 6.82 7.26 -9.34
N ASN A 89 8.10 7.31 -9.00
CA ASN A 89 9.05 6.27 -9.36
C ASN A 89 8.98 5.05 -8.44
N LYS A 90 8.86 5.26 -7.13
CA LYS A 90 9.06 4.22 -6.09
C LYS A 90 7.78 3.61 -5.55
N VAL A 91 6.62 4.28 -5.66
CA VAL A 91 5.34 3.72 -5.19
C VAL A 91 4.72 2.86 -6.28
N LYS A 92 4.39 1.63 -5.92
CA LYS A 92 3.68 0.67 -6.76
C LYS A 92 2.53 0.08 -5.94
N TYR A 93 1.60 -0.57 -6.62
CA TYR A 93 0.40 -1.11 -6.00
C TYR A 93 0.29 -2.61 -6.26
N LEU A 94 -0.23 -3.33 -5.30
CA LEU A 94 -0.59 -4.73 -5.47
C LEU A 94 -1.67 -4.86 -6.56
N PRO A 95 -1.71 -5.98 -7.29
CA PRO A 95 -2.69 -6.21 -8.34
C PRO A 95 -4.08 -6.66 -7.83
N PHE A 96 -4.31 -6.59 -6.53
CA PHE A 96 -5.55 -6.87 -5.80
C PHE A 96 -5.75 -5.80 -4.74
N ASP A 97 -6.99 -5.58 -4.30
CA ASP A 97 -7.30 -4.46 -3.41
C ASP A 97 -6.65 -4.63 -2.04
N THR A 98 -6.79 -5.81 -1.42
CA THR A 98 -6.13 -6.14 -0.15
C THR A 98 -5.61 -7.58 -0.14
N PRO A 99 -4.58 -7.91 0.67
CA PRO A 99 -4.13 -9.29 0.84
C PRO A 99 -5.25 -10.24 1.29
N GLU A 100 -6.13 -9.79 2.16
CA GLU A 100 -7.27 -10.55 2.66
C GLU A 100 -8.23 -10.93 1.52
N GLN A 101 -8.49 -10.01 0.59
CA GLN A 101 -9.29 -10.31 -0.60
C GLN A 101 -8.69 -11.47 -1.39
N LEU A 102 -7.39 -11.41 -1.69
CA LEU A 102 -6.72 -12.48 -2.42
C LEU A 102 -6.86 -13.83 -1.72
N LEU A 103 -6.72 -13.86 -0.40
CA LEU A 103 -6.85 -15.09 0.40
C LEU A 103 -8.28 -15.64 0.33
N ILE A 104 -9.29 -14.81 0.51
CA ILE A 104 -10.70 -15.22 0.46
C ILE A 104 -11.08 -15.69 -0.96
N GLU A 105 -10.61 -15.02 -2.01
CA GLU A 105 -10.98 -15.39 -3.37
C GLU A 105 -10.23 -16.62 -3.90
N LYS A 106 -9.01 -16.91 -3.42
CA LYS A 106 -8.11 -17.90 -4.04
C LYS A 106 -7.65 -19.04 -3.13
N ALA A 107 -7.78 -18.90 -1.81
CA ALA A 107 -7.17 -19.83 -0.85
C ALA A 107 -8.18 -20.52 0.09
N ILE A 108 -9.46 -20.15 0.08
CA ILE A 108 -10.47 -20.79 0.92
C ILE A 108 -10.78 -22.22 0.45
N THR A 109 -11.03 -23.09 1.42
CA THR A 109 -11.56 -24.44 1.20
C THR A 109 -13.08 -24.41 1.07
N PRO A 110 -13.72 -25.49 0.55
CA PRO A 110 -15.18 -25.57 0.51
C PRO A 110 -15.84 -25.41 1.88
N SER A 111 -15.28 -25.99 2.94
CA SER A 111 -15.81 -25.87 4.31
C SER A 111 -15.66 -24.44 4.87
N GLU A 112 -14.54 -23.77 4.62
CA GLU A 112 -14.36 -22.35 4.99
C GLU A 112 -15.34 -21.45 4.22
N LYS A 113 -15.64 -21.79 2.96
CA LYS A 113 -16.65 -21.08 2.18
C LYS A 113 -18.04 -21.22 2.80
N GLU A 114 -18.43 -22.42 3.22
CA GLU A 114 -19.72 -22.65 3.91
C GLU A 114 -19.85 -21.81 5.19
N ILE A 115 -18.75 -21.65 5.96
CA ILE A 115 -18.74 -20.80 7.15
C ILE A 115 -18.98 -19.33 6.77
N ILE A 116 -18.30 -18.82 5.74
CA ILE A 116 -18.50 -17.45 5.27
C ILE A 116 -19.93 -17.24 4.75
N ASP A 117 -20.44 -18.17 3.94
CA ASP A 117 -21.76 -18.10 3.33
C ASP A 117 -22.91 -18.25 4.37
N SER A 118 -22.61 -18.74 5.57
CA SER A 118 -23.58 -18.81 6.69
C SER A 118 -23.92 -17.42 7.27
N GLN A 119 -23.16 -16.39 6.94
CA GLN A 119 -23.36 -15.01 7.42
C GLN A 119 -23.81 -14.12 6.27
N THR A 120 -24.52 -13.05 6.61
CA THR A 120 -24.89 -12.00 5.67
C THR A 120 -23.85 -10.89 5.69
N TRP A 121 -23.24 -10.61 4.55
CA TRP A 121 -22.21 -9.59 4.39
C TRP A 121 -22.70 -8.40 3.58
N SER A 122 -22.33 -7.18 4.01
CA SER A 122 -22.54 -5.99 3.19
C SER A 122 -21.41 -5.88 2.16
N SER A 123 -21.76 -5.81 0.87
CA SER A 123 -20.76 -5.58 -0.19
C SER A 123 -20.06 -4.22 -0.11
N ASN A 124 -20.62 -3.28 0.65
CA ASN A 124 -20.06 -1.95 0.84
C ASN A 124 -19.23 -1.83 2.13
N ASP A 125 -19.02 -2.92 2.88
CA ASP A 125 -18.19 -2.90 4.08
C ASP A 125 -16.71 -2.82 3.69
N PRO A 126 -15.98 -1.76 4.04
CA PRO A 126 -14.57 -1.62 3.72
C PRO A 126 -13.69 -2.65 4.43
N GLU A 127 -14.19 -3.28 5.50
CA GLU A 127 -13.52 -4.31 6.28
C GLU A 127 -14.01 -5.74 5.93
N LEU A 128 -14.81 -5.90 4.87
CA LEU A 128 -15.46 -7.16 4.50
C LEU A 128 -14.51 -8.36 4.58
N TYR A 129 -13.42 -8.33 3.85
CA TYR A 129 -12.49 -9.45 3.79
C TYR A 129 -11.75 -9.71 5.10
N LYS A 130 -11.44 -8.65 5.85
CA LYS A 130 -10.85 -8.80 7.20
C LYS A 130 -11.83 -9.43 8.18
N ASN A 131 -13.10 -9.04 8.10
CA ASN A 131 -14.15 -9.61 8.93
C ASN A 131 -14.40 -11.08 8.58
N GLN A 132 -14.34 -11.46 7.30
CA GLN A 132 -14.41 -12.85 6.86
C GLN A 132 -13.21 -13.67 7.38
N ILE A 133 -11.99 -13.16 7.28
CA ILE A 133 -10.80 -13.82 7.87
C ILE A 133 -10.96 -13.98 9.39
N ARG A 134 -11.49 -12.95 10.07
CA ARG A 134 -11.73 -13.03 11.51
C ARG A 134 -12.75 -14.12 11.87
N LEU A 135 -13.84 -14.23 11.13
CA LEU A 135 -14.83 -15.27 11.30
C LEU A 135 -14.22 -16.67 11.12
N LEU A 136 -13.41 -16.87 10.09
CA LEU A 136 -12.71 -18.13 9.86
C LEU A 136 -11.74 -18.47 11.01
N ALA A 137 -11.03 -17.46 11.54
CA ALA A 137 -10.16 -17.66 12.68
C ALA A 137 -10.94 -18.01 13.94
N GLN A 138 -12.06 -17.34 14.21
CA GLN A 138 -12.96 -17.67 15.33
C GLN A 138 -13.41 -19.14 15.27
N HIS A 139 -13.79 -19.58 14.08
CA HIS A 139 -14.21 -20.96 13.88
C HIS A 139 -13.06 -21.97 14.01
N LEU A 140 -11.87 -21.65 13.46
CA LEU A 140 -10.69 -22.52 13.54
C LEU A 140 -10.23 -22.74 15.00
N TYR A 141 -10.26 -21.69 15.80
CA TYR A 141 -9.76 -21.71 17.19
C TYR A 141 -10.86 -21.97 18.22
N ASP A 142 -12.12 -22.14 17.79
CA ASP A 142 -13.31 -22.29 18.65
C ASP A 142 -13.41 -21.18 19.72
N LYS A 143 -13.34 -19.92 19.28
CA LYS A 143 -13.32 -18.73 20.12
C LYS A 143 -14.25 -17.64 19.59
N GLU A 144 -14.90 -16.90 20.49
CA GLU A 144 -15.67 -15.70 20.13
C GLU A 144 -14.76 -14.54 19.73
N GLU A 145 -13.60 -14.40 20.39
CA GLU A 145 -12.61 -13.38 20.10
C GLU A 145 -11.27 -14.03 19.75
N VAL A 146 -10.66 -13.53 18.67
CA VAL A 146 -9.34 -13.93 18.20
C VAL A 146 -8.38 -12.76 18.21
N ASN A 147 -7.14 -13.03 18.56
CA ASN A 147 -6.07 -12.05 18.58
C ASN A 147 -5.36 -11.94 17.23
N ALA A 148 -4.48 -10.93 17.09
CA ALA A 148 -3.76 -10.67 15.85
C ALA A 148 -2.83 -11.83 15.42
N GLU A 149 -2.28 -12.58 16.36
CA GLU A 149 -1.38 -13.70 16.08
C GLU A 149 -2.15 -14.89 15.50
N GLU A 150 -3.33 -15.19 16.03
CA GLU A 150 -4.23 -16.24 15.54
C GLU A 150 -4.72 -15.92 14.13
N ILE A 151 -5.09 -14.66 13.87
CA ILE A 151 -5.46 -14.19 12.52
C ILE A 151 -4.26 -14.35 11.56
N PHE A 152 -3.07 -13.94 11.98
CA PHE A 152 -1.86 -14.06 11.16
C PHE A 152 -1.50 -15.51 10.86
N CYS A 153 -1.61 -16.42 11.83
CA CYS A 153 -1.40 -17.86 11.61
C CYS A 153 -2.37 -18.42 10.56
N LEU A 154 -3.65 -18.08 10.63
CA LEU A 154 -4.62 -18.48 9.61
C LEU A 154 -4.23 -17.90 8.23
N GLN A 155 -3.87 -16.63 8.14
CA GLN A 155 -3.44 -16.01 6.88
C GLN A 155 -2.21 -16.72 6.29
N GLN A 156 -1.25 -17.16 7.12
CA GLN A 156 -0.10 -17.96 6.67
C GLN A 156 -0.55 -19.31 6.11
N MET A 157 -1.45 -20.02 6.81
CA MET A 157 -2.00 -21.30 6.33
C MET A 157 -2.71 -21.12 4.99
N MET A 158 -3.52 -20.08 4.83
CA MET A 158 -4.20 -19.76 3.57
C MET A 158 -3.19 -19.41 2.47
N THR A 159 -2.17 -18.62 2.79
CA THR A 159 -1.11 -18.24 1.84
C THR A 159 -0.37 -19.48 1.30
N ALA A 160 -0.12 -20.48 2.15
CA ALA A 160 0.52 -21.74 1.73
C ALA A 160 -0.31 -22.55 0.71
N ARG A 161 -1.61 -22.30 0.60
CA ARG A 161 -2.51 -22.91 -0.40
C ARG A 161 -2.49 -22.21 -1.75
N LEU A 162 -1.93 -20.99 -1.83
CA LEU A 162 -1.88 -20.21 -3.07
C LEU A 162 -0.87 -20.83 -4.05
N LYS A 163 -1.26 -20.92 -5.31
CA LYS A 163 -0.38 -21.41 -6.38
C LYS A 163 0.57 -20.33 -6.86
N ASN A 164 1.82 -20.70 -7.10
CA ASN A 164 2.85 -19.76 -7.58
C ASN A 164 2.55 -19.14 -8.97
N GLU A 165 1.69 -19.79 -9.76
CA GLU A 165 1.31 -19.40 -11.10
C GLU A 165 0.12 -18.41 -11.14
N LEU A 166 -0.39 -17.98 -9.98
CA LEU A 166 -1.47 -16.99 -9.95
C LEU A 166 -1.07 -15.74 -10.74
N PRO A 167 -1.99 -15.22 -11.59
CA PRO A 167 -1.74 -14.00 -12.36
C PRO A 167 -1.30 -12.82 -11.50
N GLU A 168 -1.79 -12.72 -10.29
CA GLU A 168 -1.46 -11.72 -9.30
C GLU A 168 0.03 -11.82 -8.92
N PHE A 169 0.54 -13.03 -8.65
CA PHE A 169 1.95 -13.24 -8.33
C PHE A 169 2.88 -12.99 -9.51
N ILE A 170 2.44 -13.30 -10.73
CA ILE A 170 3.19 -12.96 -11.95
C ILE A 170 3.33 -11.44 -12.06
N LYS A 171 2.27 -10.68 -11.80
CA LYS A 171 2.31 -9.22 -11.81
C LYS A 171 3.24 -8.66 -10.73
N ILE A 172 3.18 -9.19 -9.50
CA ILE A 172 4.06 -8.77 -8.40
C ILE A 172 5.52 -9.05 -8.77
N ARG A 173 5.84 -10.25 -9.25
CA ARG A 173 7.20 -10.59 -9.73
C ARG A 173 7.67 -9.60 -10.79
N LYS A 174 6.82 -9.26 -11.76
CA LYS A 174 7.18 -8.27 -12.80
C LYS A 174 7.48 -6.89 -12.20
N ILE A 175 6.71 -6.43 -11.21
CA ILE A 175 6.97 -5.16 -10.51
C ILE A 175 8.35 -5.20 -9.84
N ILE A 176 8.66 -6.27 -9.12
CA ILE A 176 9.94 -6.45 -8.42
C ILE A 176 11.10 -6.56 -9.41
N THR A 177 10.98 -7.38 -10.45
CA THR A 177 12.02 -7.54 -11.48
C THR A 177 12.32 -6.19 -12.18
N GLN A 178 11.28 -5.45 -12.56
CA GLN A 178 11.47 -4.12 -13.16
C GLN A 178 12.14 -3.12 -12.20
N ALA A 179 11.92 -3.26 -10.90
CA ALA A 179 12.60 -2.45 -9.90
C ALA A 179 14.08 -2.84 -9.76
N LEU A 180 14.40 -4.13 -9.82
CA LEU A 180 15.78 -4.65 -9.82
C LEU A 180 16.54 -4.23 -11.08
N ASP A 181 15.95 -4.41 -12.26
CA ASP A 181 16.56 -4.08 -13.56
C ASP A 181 16.89 -2.59 -13.68
N ARG A 182 16.10 -1.73 -13.05
CA ARG A 182 16.36 -0.28 -12.99
C ARG A 182 17.36 0.13 -11.90
N GLY A 183 17.96 -0.83 -11.21
CA GLY A 183 18.87 -0.57 -10.09
C GLY A 183 18.17 0.07 -8.88
N ILE A 184 16.84 -0.06 -8.79
CA ILE A 184 16.03 0.48 -7.70
C ILE A 184 16.21 -0.35 -6.42
N ILE A 185 16.47 -1.65 -6.58
CA ILE A 185 16.75 -2.59 -5.48
C ILE A 185 18.02 -3.35 -5.86
N ARG A 186 18.97 -3.47 -4.94
CA ARG A 186 20.19 -4.31 -5.07
C ARG A 186 20.08 -5.54 -4.20
#